data_d723c4c7f88ada51a1adea2fba5854ab
#
_entry.id   d723c4c7f88ada51a1adea2fba5854ab
#
_cell.length_a   1.000
_cell.length_b   1.000
_cell.length_c   1.000
_cell.angle_alpha   90.00
_cell.angle_beta   90.00
_cell.angle_gamma   90.00
#
_symmetry.space_group_name_H-M   'P 1'
#
loop_
_entity.id
_entity.type
_entity.pdbx_description
1 polymer ?
#
loop_
_entity_poly.entity_id
_entity_poly.type
_entity_poly.pdbx_seq_one_letter_code
_entity_poly.pdbx_strand_id
1 'polypeptide(L)'
;YGDTIHSFIEDSNYSGCWAPNFTSIESNDDFFETEHNSLVKIDHIVGNVEEGKMDEWKKYYEKIFGFTNFVRFDDSDISTRFSSLKSVVVRSKNWKVKLPINEPAEGLKKSQITEFLEFNNGPGVQHIAIQTKNIINTIRSLRRNGVEFLEVPETYYDNLRGRIGEIEEDLEELKRNRILVDRDEEGY
;
A
#
# COMPACT_ATOMS: atom_id res chain seq x y z
N TYR A 1 4.20 0.85 16.88
CA TYR A 1 2.91 0.27 17.28
C TYR A 1 2.97 -1.25 17.17
N GLY A 2 2.35 -1.95 18.12
CA GLY A 2 2.42 -3.39 18.19
C GLY A 2 3.86 -3.91 18.19
N ASP A 3 4.10 -4.96 17.44
CA ASP A 3 5.42 -5.56 17.25
C ASP A 3 6.22 -4.94 16.09
N THR A 4 5.76 -3.82 15.54
CA THR A 4 6.43 -3.14 14.42
C THR A 4 7.79 -2.59 14.85
N ILE A 5 8.86 -2.96 14.14
CA ILE A 5 10.22 -2.53 14.38
C ILE A 5 10.71 -1.70 13.19
N HIS A 6 11.48 -0.67 13.46
CA HIS A 6 12.26 0.04 12.45
C HIS A 6 13.74 -0.33 12.62
N SER A 7 14.30 -1.03 11.66
CA SER A 7 15.72 -1.38 11.62
C SER A 7 16.48 -0.42 10.71
N PHE A 8 17.54 0.18 11.22
CA PHE A 8 18.45 1.02 10.43
C PHE A 8 19.63 0.18 10.02
N ILE A 9 19.93 0.17 8.73
CA ILE A 9 21.04 -0.59 8.15
C ILE A 9 22.01 0.41 7.52
N GLU A 10 23.27 0.34 7.92
CA GLU A 10 24.35 1.03 7.25
C GLU A 10 25.12 0.03 6.39
N ASP A 11 25.13 0.26 5.08
CA ASP A 11 25.75 -0.63 4.10
C ASP A 11 26.96 -0.03 3.39
N SER A 12 27.41 1.16 3.82
CA SER A 12 28.46 1.94 3.18
C SER A 12 29.80 1.20 3.01
N ASN A 13 30.09 0.21 3.85
CA ASN A 13 31.29 -0.61 3.82
C ASN A 13 31.02 -2.08 3.51
N TYR A 14 29.80 -2.43 3.12
CA TYR A 14 29.42 -3.81 2.81
C TYR A 14 29.55 -4.08 1.32
N SER A 15 30.38 -5.07 0.96
CA SER A 15 30.63 -5.47 -0.44
C SER A 15 29.98 -6.82 -0.83
N GLY A 16 29.26 -7.46 0.09
CA GLY A 16 28.54 -8.70 -0.19
C GLY A 16 27.22 -8.48 -0.88
N CYS A 17 26.49 -9.56 -1.15
CA CYS A 17 25.13 -9.47 -1.66
C CYS A 17 24.18 -9.08 -0.51
N TRP A 18 23.26 -8.23 -0.74
CA TRP A 18 22.17 -7.66 0.06
C TRP A 18 22.47 -7.47 1.57
N ALA A 19 22.78 -8.54 2.33
CA ALA A 19 23.09 -8.52 3.76
C ALA A 19 24.03 -9.67 4.16
N PRO A 20 24.69 -9.62 5.33
CA PRO A 20 25.46 -10.75 5.84
C PRO A 20 24.65 -12.04 5.89
N ASN A 21 25.27 -13.15 5.54
CA ASN A 21 24.67 -14.49 5.42
C ASN A 21 23.73 -14.69 4.20
N PHE A 22 23.63 -13.72 3.30
CA PHE A 22 23.00 -13.90 1.99
C PHE A 22 24.06 -14.31 0.97
N THR A 23 23.69 -15.22 0.09
CA THR A 23 24.52 -15.65 -1.05
C THR A 23 23.79 -15.29 -2.35
N SER A 24 24.57 -14.91 -3.37
CA SER A 24 24.00 -14.73 -4.71
C SER A 24 23.45 -16.07 -5.20
N ILE A 25 22.24 -16.05 -5.72
CA ILE A 25 21.70 -17.15 -6.49
C ILE A 25 22.05 -16.87 -7.95
N GLU A 26 22.76 -17.80 -8.61
CA GLU A 26 22.84 -17.76 -10.06
C GLU A 26 21.43 -18.00 -10.59
N SER A 27 20.78 -16.94 -11.07
CA SER A 27 19.49 -17.06 -11.75
C SER A 27 19.76 -17.72 -13.09
N ASN A 28 19.17 -18.89 -13.34
CA ASN A 28 18.90 -19.27 -14.71
C ASN A 28 17.93 -18.20 -15.23
N ASP A 29 18.32 -17.47 -16.27
CA ASP A 29 17.57 -16.34 -16.86
C ASP A 29 16.09 -16.65 -17.17
N ASP A 30 15.75 -17.93 -17.30
CA ASP A 30 14.39 -18.41 -17.52
C ASP A 30 13.44 -18.28 -16.30
N PHE A 31 13.97 -18.11 -15.07
CA PHE A 31 13.13 -18.03 -13.87
C PHE A 31 12.60 -16.61 -13.59
N PHE A 32 13.31 -15.61 -14.05
CA PHE A 32 12.90 -14.22 -13.99
C PHE A 32 12.88 -13.68 -15.42
N GLU A 33 11.81 -13.89 -16.17
CA GLU A 33 11.52 -13.04 -17.32
C GLU A 33 11.36 -11.61 -16.84
N THR A 34 12.51 -10.94 -16.68
CA THR A 34 12.63 -9.58 -16.13
C THR A 34 12.06 -8.53 -17.07
N GLU A 35 11.74 -8.88 -18.31
CA GLU A 35 11.20 -7.93 -19.28
C GLU A 35 9.81 -7.37 -18.93
N HIS A 36 9.09 -8.00 -17.99
CA HIS A 36 7.73 -7.61 -17.66
C HIS A 36 7.49 -7.15 -16.22
N ASN A 37 8.47 -7.31 -15.33
CA ASN A 37 8.36 -6.82 -13.97
C ASN A 37 8.85 -5.38 -13.88
N SER A 38 7.93 -4.44 -14.07
CA SER A 38 8.19 -3.01 -13.95
C SER A 38 8.05 -2.49 -12.52
N LEU A 39 8.25 -3.35 -11.51
CA LEU A 39 8.29 -2.94 -10.10
C LEU A 39 9.47 -1.98 -9.89
N VAL A 40 9.21 -0.83 -9.29
CA VAL A 40 10.18 0.27 -9.18
C VAL A 40 10.73 0.39 -7.78
N LYS A 41 9.84 0.51 -6.81
CA LYS A 41 10.17 0.72 -5.39
C LYS A 41 8.97 0.44 -4.51
N ILE A 42 9.22 0.31 -3.21
CA ILE A 42 8.16 0.43 -2.21
C ILE A 42 7.70 1.90 -2.22
N ASP A 43 6.40 2.11 -2.45
CA ASP A 43 5.81 3.44 -2.45
C ASP A 43 5.44 3.89 -1.05
N HIS A 44 4.72 3.05 -0.32
CA HIS A 44 4.35 3.32 1.07
C HIS A 44 4.13 2.03 1.86
N ILE A 45 4.12 2.16 3.18
CA ILE A 45 3.84 1.07 4.12
C ILE A 45 2.76 1.56 5.08
N VAL A 46 1.64 0.84 5.12
CA VAL A 46 0.48 1.22 5.93
C VAL A 46 0.46 0.48 7.25
N GLY A 47 0.27 1.23 8.32
CA GLY A 47 0.03 0.68 9.64
C GLY A 47 -1.40 0.92 10.12
N ASN A 48 -1.98 -0.09 10.76
CA ASN A 48 -3.23 0.04 11.47
C ASN A 48 -2.97 0.09 12.97
N VAL A 49 -3.62 1.03 13.64
CA VAL A 49 -3.52 1.25 15.09
C VAL A 49 -4.91 1.23 15.73
N GLU A 50 -4.95 1.15 17.04
CA GLU A 50 -6.19 1.16 17.80
C GLU A 50 -6.90 2.52 17.68
N GLU A 51 -8.19 2.53 17.93
CA GLU A 51 -9.01 3.74 17.96
C GLU A 51 -8.44 4.79 18.91
N GLY A 52 -8.35 6.03 18.43
CA GLY A 52 -7.80 7.16 19.17
C GLY A 52 -6.27 7.18 19.27
N LYS A 53 -5.55 6.25 18.62
CA LYS A 53 -4.08 6.15 18.67
C LYS A 53 -3.36 6.76 17.48
N MET A 54 -4.05 7.08 16.41
CA MET A 54 -3.46 7.62 15.18
C MET A 54 -2.64 8.89 15.44
N ASP A 55 -3.17 9.86 16.17
CA ASP A 55 -2.48 11.12 16.46
C ASP A 55 -1.29 10.94 17.41
N GLU A 56 -1.30 9.93 18.27
CA GLU A 56 -0.15 9.57 19.12
C GLU A 56 1.01 9.09 18.27
N TRP A 57 0.75 8.16 17.35
CA TRP A 57 1.76 7.61 16.44
C TRP A 57 2.23 8.62 15.40
N LYS A 58 1.34 9.46 14.88
CA LYS A 58 1.73 10.59 14.04
C LYS A 58 2.78 11.46 14.75
N LYS A 59 2.50 11.90 15.98
CA LYS A 59 3.43 12.72 16.78
C LYS A 59 4.75 11.99 17.06
N TYR A 60 4.72 10.67 17.24
CA TYR A 60 5.93 9.87 17.39
C TYR A 60 6.82 9.99 16.14
N TYR A 61 6.29 9.76 14.95
CA TYR A 61 7.06 9.88 13.71
C TYR A 61 7.54 11.31 13.44
N GLU A 62 6.74 12.29 13.73
CA GLU A 62 7.14 13.70 13.64
C GLU A 62 8.33 14.01 14.56
N LYS A 63 8.26 13.57 15.80
CA LYS A 63 9.26 13.88 16.84
C LYS A 63 10.55 13.08 16.68
N ILE A 64 10.46 11.79 16.40
CA ILE A 64 11.60 10.86 16.38
C ILE A 64 12.29 10.86 15.02
N PHE A 65 11.53 10.86 13.93
CA PHE A 65 12.07 10.78 12.57
C PHE A 65 12.10 12.11 11.83
N GLY A 66 11.51 13.16 12.41
CA GLY A 66 11.39 14.45 11.75
C GLY A 66 10.47 14.39 10.51
N PHE A 67 9.53 13.46 10.49
CA PHE A 67 8.55 13.35 9.41
C PHE A 67 7.56 14.52 9.50
N THR A 68 6.90 14.78 8.40
CA THR A 68 5.85 15.81 8.33
C THR A 68 4.52 15.17 7.98
N ASN A 69 3.44 15.77 8.50
CA ASN A 69 2.09 15.41 8.05
C ASN A 69 1.92 15.82 6.59
N PHE A 70 1.47 14.89 5.76
CA PHE A 70 1.23 15.14 4.33
C PHE A 70 -0.26 15.33 4.06
N VAL A 71 -1.07 14.37 4.45
CA VAL A 71 -2.51 14.36 4.23
C VAL A 71 -3.17 13.77 5.47
N ARG A 72 -4.36 14.26 5.79
CA ARG A 72 -5.27 13.69 6.77
C ARG A 72 -6.60 13.44 6.08
N PHE A 73 -7.11 12.25 6.24
CA PHE A 73 -8.44 11.87 5.80
C PHE A 73 -9.29 11.59 7.05
N ASP A 74 -10.36 12.33 7.19
CA ASP A 74 -11.33 12.14 8.26
C ASP A 74 -12.49 11.25 7.79
N ASP A 75 -13.42 10.94 8.68
CA ASP A 75 -14.55 10.01 8.43
C ASP A 75 -15.37 10.35 7.19
N SER A 76 -15.44 11.64 6.82
CA SER A 76 -16.18 12.11 5.64
C SER A 76 -15.46 11.86 4.31
N ASP A 77 -14.13 11.72 4.35
CA ASP A 77 -13.30 11.61 3.14
C ASP A 77 -13.16 10.15 2.69
N ILE A 78 -13.02 9.22 3.65
CA ILE A 78 -12.87 7.79 3.39
C ILE A 78 -13.98 7.02 4.12
N SER A 79 -15.22 7.35 3.88
CA SER A 79 -16.34 6.60 4.42
C SER A 79 -17.25 6.08 3.32
N THR A 80 -17.66 4.82 3.47
CA THR A 80 -18.88 4.35 2.87
C THR A 80 -19.99 4.42 3.91
N ARG A 81 -21.26 4.39 3.49
CA ARG A 81 -22.42 4.32 4.41
C ARG A 81 -22.28 3.21 5.47
N PHE A 82 -21.42 2.24 5.25
CA PHE A 82 -21.33 1.04 6.06
C PHE A 82 -20.00 0.88 6.81
N SER A 83 -18.91 1.48 6.34
CA SER A 83 -17.59 1.33 6.94
C SER A 83 -16.82 2.64 6.79
N SER A 84 -16.16 3.08 7.84
CA SER A 84 -15.33 4.27 7.86
C SER A 84 -13.99 4.00 8.53
N LEU A 85 -13.00 4.79 8.17
CA LEU A 85 -11.69 4.82 8.80
C LEU A 85 -11.18 6.26 8.84
N LYS A 86 -10.30 6.55 9.77
CA LYS A 86 -9.48 7.76 9.77
C LYS A 86 -8.08 7.39 9.35
N SER A 87 -7.47 8.25 8.57
CA SER A 87 -6.11 8.04 8.08
C SER A 87 -5.30 9.33 8.13
N VAL A 88 -4.04 9.21 8.48
CA VAL A 88 -3.05 10.27 8.37
C VAL A 88 -1.80 9.73 7.70
N VAL A 89 -1.25 10.50 6.76
CA VAL A 89 -0.01 10.12 6.09
C VAL A 89 1.13 10.97 6.62
N VAL A 90 2.11 10.33 7.25
CA VAL A 90 3.38 10.97 7.61
C VAL A 90 4.46 10.57 6.60
N ARG A 91 5.35 11.51 6.28
CA ARG A 91 6.38 11.31 5.27
C ARG A 91 7.72 11.94 5.64
N SER A 92 8.79 11.38 5.09
CA SER A 92 10.12 11.98 5.14
C SER A 92 10.20 13.24 4.26
N LYS A 93 11.11 14.16 4.59
CA LYS A 93 11.32 15.42 3.84
C LYS A 93 11.61 15.20 2.35
N ASN A 94 12.29 14.13 2.00
CA ASN A 94 12.65 13.78 0.63
C ASN A 94 11.60 12.91 -0.09
N TRP A 95 10.42 12.69 0.52
CA TRP A 95 9.30 11.91 0.00
C TRP A 95 9.57 10.43 -0.28
N LYS A 96 10.75 9.93 0.11
CA LYS A 96 11.12 8.53 -0.14
C LYS A 96 10.44 7.55 0.80
N VAL A 97 10.02 8.02 1.98
CA VAL A 97 9.31 7.20 2.96
C VAL A 97 7.96 7.84 3.22
N LYS A 98 6.89 7.09 3.02
CA LYS A 98 5.50 7.46 3.31
C LYS A 98 4.89 6.36 4.17
N LEU A 99 4.29 6.76 5.28
CA LEU A 99 3.65 5.87 6.23
C LEU A 99 2.23 6.36 6.52
N PRO A 100 1.23 5.85 5.81
CA PRO A 100 -0.16 6.00 6.23
C PRO A 100 -0.40 5.25 7.53
N ILE A 101 -1.11 5.89 8.46
CA ILE A 101 -1.52 5.33 9.74
C ILE A 101 -3.03 5.43 9.82
N ASN A 102 -3.69 4.29 9.96
CA ASN A 102 -5.14 4.20 10.00
C ASN A 102 -5.62 3.82 11.39
N GLU A 103 -6.73 4.39 11.81
CA GLU A 103 -7.49 3.94 12.97
C GLU A 103 -8.95 3.66 12.58
N PRO A 104 -9.64 2.78 13.33
CA PRO A 104 -11.06 2.55 13.11
C PRO A 104 -11.85 3.86 13.31
N ALA A 105 -12.95 4.00 12.58
CA ALA A 105 -13.94 5.02 12.83
C ALA A 105 -15.33 4.38 12.96
N GLU A 106 -16.25 5.09 13.61
CA GLU A 106 -17.61 4.61 13.76
C GLU A 106 -18.30 4.46 12.42
N GLY A 107 -18.98 3.34 12.21
CA GLY A 107 -19.75 3.01 11.01
C GLY A 107 -20.86 2.01 11.31
N LEU A 108 -21.78 1.83 10.37
CA LEU A 108 -22.89 0.88 10.52
C LEU A 108 -22.42 -0.59 10.50
N LYS A 109 -21.24 -0.83 10.01
CA LYS A 109 -20.60 -2.16 10.00
C LYS A 109 -19.20 -2.05 10.60
N LYS A 110 -18.70 -3.19 11.05
CA LYS A 110 -17.33 -3.33 11.51
C LYS A 110 -16.35 -2.83 10.46
N SER A 111 -15.44 -1.97 10.86
CA SER A 111 -14.40 -1.41 10.00
C SER A 111 -13.38 -2.50 9.61
N GLN A 112 -12.85 -2.44 8.40
CA GLN A 112 -11.74 -3.29 7.97
C GLN A 112 -10.50 -3.14 8.86
N ILE A 113 -10.32 -1.96 9.47
CA ILE A 113 -9.23 -1.74 10.42
C ILE A 113 -9.46 -2.55 11.69
N THR A 114 -10.70 -2.58 12.19
CA THR A 114 -11.08 -3.40 13.35
C THR A 114 -10.88 -4.90 13.06
N GLU A 115 -11.27 -5.36 11.86
CA GLU A 115 -11.05 -6.76 11.44
C GLU A 115 -9.57 -7.11 11.41
N PHE A 116 -8.73 -6.21 10.87
CA PHE A 116 -7.28 -6.38 10.88
C PHE A 116 -6.74 -6.47 12.31
N LEU A 117 -7.11 -5.54 13.20
CA LEU A 117 -6.62 -5.52 14.58
C LEU A 117 -6.95 -6.80 15.35
N GLU A 118 -8.15 -7.36 15.12
CA GLU A 118 -8.54 -8.62 15.73
C GLU A 118 -7.76 -9.81 15.15
N PHE A 119 -7.63 -9.87 13.81
CA PHE A 119 -6.90 -10.95 13.14
C PHE A 119 -5.41 -10.92 13.50
N ASN A 120 -4.80 -9.73 13.52
CA ASN A 120 -3.38 -9.53 13.85
C ASN A 120 -3.11 -9.59 15.36
N ASN A 121 -4.15 -9.69 16.19
CA ASN A 121 -4.06 -9.62 17.64
C ASN A 121 -3.40 -8.32 18.13
N GLY A 122 -3.73 -7.20 17.49
CA GLY A 122 -3.25 -5.86 17.80
C GLY A 122 -2.81 -5.05 16.58
N PRO A 123 -2.23 -3.86 16.83
CA PRO A 123 -1.74 -2.99 15.77
C PRO A 123 -0.54 -3.60 15.02
N GLY A 124 -0.36 -3.17 13.75
CA GLY A 124 0.73 -3.68 12.93
C GLY A 124 0.72 -3.14 11.53
N VAL A 125 1.63 -3.64 10.71
CA VAL A 125 1.69 -3.32 9.27
C VAL A 125 0.57 -4.05 8.54
N GLN A 126 -0.31 -3.28 7.91
CA GLN A 126 -1.44 -3.83 7.17
C GLN A 126 -1.04 -4.23 5.75
N HIS A 127 -0.36 -3.35 5.01
CA HIS A 127 0.12 -3.66 3.66
C HIS A 127 1.35 -2.85 3.27
N ILE A 128 1.99 -3.31 2.21
CA ILE A 128 3.10 -2.65 1.55
C ILE A 128 2.67 -2.39 0.11
N ALA A 129 2.67 -1.13 -0.30
CA ALA A 129 2.38 -0.74 -1.68
C ALA A 129 3.68 -0.65 -2.49
N ILE A 130 3.67 -1.27 -3.66
CA ILE A 130 4.81 -1.30 -4.57
C ILE A 130 4.44 -0.56 -5.84
N GLN A 131 5.23 0.45 -6.19
CA GLN A 131 5.06 1.21 -7.42
C GLN A 131 5.49 0.40 -8.64
N THR A 132 4.72 0.47 -9.70
CA THR A 132 5.05 -0.10 -11.01
C THR A 132 4.96 0.96 -12.11
N LYS A 133 5.67 0.75 -13.21
CA LYS A 133 5.57 1.59 -14.42
C LYS A 133 4.39 1.20 -15.32
N ASN A 134 3.96 -0.05 -15.24
CA ASN A 134 2.86 -0.57 -16.05
C ASN A 134 2.11 -1.63 -15.26
N ILE A 135 0.99 -1.22 -14.67
CA ILE A 135 0.20 -2.08 -13.77
C ILE A 135 -0.35 -3.30 -14.49
N ILE A 136 -0.84 -3.16 -15.72
CA ILE A 136 -1.46 -4.26 -16.48
C ILE A 136 -0.43 -5.36 -16.76
N ASN A 137 0.73 -4.99 -17.29
CA ASN A 137 1.78 -5.96 -17.58
C ASN A 137 2.36 -6.58 -16.32
N THR A 138 2.52 -5.79 -15.26
CA THR A 138 3.00 -6.28 -13.95
C THR A 138 2.05 -7.31 -13.36
N ILE A 139 0.75 -7.04 -13.32
CA ILE A 139 -0.23 -7.99 -12.78
C ILE A 139 -0.27 -9.28 -13.61
N ARG A 140 -0.20 -9.17 -14.94
CA ARG A 140 -0.13 -10.35 -15.82
C ARG A 140 1.10 -11.22 -15.55
N SER A 141 2.27 -10.58 -15.43
CA SER A 141 3.52 -11.28 -15.13
C SER A 141 3.49 -11.96 -13.76
N LEU A 142 3.05 -11.24 -12.74
CA LEU A 142 2.95 -11.78 -11.38
C LEU A 142 1.99 -12.98 -11.31
N ARG A 143 0.84 -12.92 -12.01
CA ARG A 143 -0.09 -14.06 -12.09
C ARG A 143 0.51 -15.28 -12.78
N ARG A 144 1.28 -15.09 -13.89
CA ARG A 144 1.99 -16.18 -14.53
C ARG A 144 3.00 -16.86 -13.59
N ASN A 145 3.58 -16.08 -12.68
CA ASN A 145 4.50 -16.56 -11.65
C ASN A 145 3.79 -17.08 -10.39
N GLY A 146 2.47 -17.26 -10.42
CA GLY A 146 1.70 -17.88 -9.34
C GLY A 146 1.28 -16.93 -8.21
N VAL A 147 1.39 -15.60 -8.40
CA VAL A 147 0.87 -14.64 -7.41
C VAL A 147 -0.64 -14.57 -7.52
N GLU A 148 -1.31 -14.82 -6.41
CA GLU A 148 -2.76 -14.67 -6.27
C GLU A 148 -3.12 -13.23 -5.89
N PHE A 149 -4.18 -12.71 -6.50
CA PHE A 149 -4.72 -11.38 -6.23
C PHE A 149 -6.16 -11.49 -5.75
N LEU A 150 -6.60 -10.48 -4.98
CA LEU A 150 -7.99 -10.38 -4.56
C LEU A 150 -8.90 -10.28 -5.79
N GLU A 151 -10.04 -10.97 -5.70
CA GLU A 151 -11.07 -10.90 -6.72
C GLU A 151 -11.87 -9.60 -6.61
N VAL A 152 -11.99 -8.90 -7.73
CA VAL A 152 -12.81 -7.70 -7.86
C VAL A 152 -14.08 -8.05 -8.62
N PRO A 153 -15.29 -7.82 -8.05
CA PRO A 153 -16.54 -8.07 -8.74
C PRO A 153 -16.64 -7.30 -10.04
N GLU A 154 -17.22 -7.91 -11.08
CA GLU A 154 -17.39 -7.24 -12.38
C GLU A 154 -18.24 -5.97 -12.31
N THR A 155 -19.21 -5.94 -11.39
CA THR A 155 -20.05 -4.77 -11.12
C THR A 155 -19.27 -3.54 -10.66
N TYR A 156 -18.02 -3.70 -10.19
CA TYR A 156 -17.15 -2.57 -9.89
C TYR A 156 -16.87 -1.71 -11.14
N TYR A 157 -16.76 -2.36 -12.30
CA TYR A 157 -16.40 -1.71 -13.56
C TYR A 157 -17.60 -1.13 -14.30
N ASP A 158 -18.83 -1.58 -13.99
CA ASP A 158 -20.07 -1.18 -14.71
C ASP A 158 -20.30 0.33 -14.71
N ASN A 159 -19.87 1.04 -13.66
CA ASN A 159 -20.02 2.50 -13.55
C ASN A 159 -18.68 3.21 -13.25
N LEU A 160 -17.57 2.62 -13.65
CA LEU A 160 -16.25 3.17 -13.33
C LEU A 160 -16.06 4.57 -13.92
N ARG A 161 -16.34 4.74 -15.22
CA ARG A 161 -16.24 6.06 -15.91
C ARG A 161 -17.17 7.11 -15.31
N GLY A 162 -18.35 6.72 -14.86
CA GLY A 162 -19.29 7.65 -14.19
C GLY A 162 -18.75 8.14 -12.83
N ARG A 163 -17.91 7.36 -12.19
CA ARG A 163 -17.34 7.65 -10.88
C ARG A 163 -16.02 8.44 -10.95
N ILE A 164 -15.13 8.06 -11.86
CA ILE A 164 -13.78 8.64 -11.93
C ILE A 164 -13.52 9.43 -13.22
N GLY A 165 -14.48 9.47 -14.15
CA GLY A 165 -14.34 10.15 -15.45
C GLY A 165 -13.58 9.33 -16.50
N GLU A 166 -13.04 10.00 -17.52
CA GLU A 166 -12.26 9.34 -18.57
C GLU A 166 -10.90 8.88 -18.04
N ILE A 167 -10.50 7.69 -18.49
CA ILE A 167 -9.20 7.08 -18.21
C ILE A 167 -8.52 6.73 -19.53
N GLU A 168 -7.19 6.72 -19.57
CA GLU A 168 -6.41 6.40 -20.76
C GLU A 168 -6.35 4.89 -21.02
N GLU A 169 -6.38 4.09 -19.95
CA GLU A 169 -6.32 2.64 -20.04
C GLU A 169 -7.62 2.03 -20.61
N ASP A 170 -7.45 0.91 -21.28
CA ASP A 170 -8.58 0.13 -21.76
C ASP A 170 -9.33 -0.50 -20.57
N LEU A 171 -10.61 -0.12 -20.43
CA LEU A 171 -11.47 -0.61 -19.36
C LEU A 171 -11.62 -2.14 -19.36
N GLU A 172 -11.67 -2.77 -20.54
CA GLU A 172 -11.74 -4.22 -20.65
C GLU A 172 -10.46 -4.91 -20.18
N GLU A 173 -9.31 -4.27 -20.39
CA GLU A 173 -8.03 -4.75 -19.89
C GLU A 173 -7.95 -4.63 -18.36
N LEU A 174 -8.41 -3.52 -17.78
CA LEU A 174 -8.49 -3.33 -16.33
C LEU A 174 -9.43 -4.36 -15.69
N LYS A 175 -10.63 -4.55 -16.27
CA LYS A 175 -11.63 -5.53 -15.85
C LYS A 175 -11.07 -6.96 -15.91
N ARG A 176 -10.45 -7.34 -17.05
CA ARG A 176 -9.84 -8.66 -17.23
C ARG A 176 -8.75 -8.97 -16.22
N ASN A 177 -7.98 -7.96 -15.85
CA ASN A 177 -6.89 -8.09 -14.90
C ASN A 177 -7.29 -7.77 -13.45
N ARG A 178 -8.59 -7.50 -13.19
CA ARG A 178 -9.12 -7.18 -11.85
C ARG A 178 -8.37 -6.03 -11.16
N ILE A 179 -8.03 -5.00 -11.93
CA ILE A 179 -7.29 -3.83 -11.45
C ILE A 179 -8.30 -2.78 -10.97
N LEU A 180 -8.12 -2.32 -9.73
CA LEU A 180 -8.87 -1.21 -9.18
C LEU A 180 -8.29 0.11 -9.70
N VAL A 181 -9.16 1.09 -9.91
CA VAL A 181 -8.79 2.42 -10.40
C VAL A 181 -9.45 3.47 -9.51
N ASP A 182 -8.68 4.45 -9.12
CA ASP A 182 -9.15 5.61 -8.40
C ASP A 182 -8.55 6.88 -8.99
N ARG A 183 -9.07 8.03 -8.59
CA ARG A 183 -8.60 9.34 -9.05
C ARG A 183 -8.48 10.29 -7.87
N ASP A 184 -7.38 11.01 -7.81
CA ASP A 184 -7.16 12.13 -6.90
C ASP A 184 -7.06 13.47 -7.68
N GLU A 185 -6.60 14.51 -7.02
CA GLU A 185 -6.44 15.84 -7.62
C GLU A 185 -5.28 15.88 -8.65
N GLU A 186 -4.34 14.93 -8.60
CA GLU A 186 -3.18 14.86 -9.49
C GLU A 186 -3.42 13.96 -10.72
N GLY A 187 -4.48 13.13 -10.69
CA GLY A 187 -4.83 12.23 -11.78
C GLY A 187 -5.46 10.90 -11.32
N TYR A 188 -5.26 9.83 -12.08
CA TYR A 188 -5.73 8.48 -11.77
C TYR A 188 -4.61 7.47 -11.93
#